data_12bf184e630a1d49a58994d8837e0f16
#
_entry.id   12bf184e630a1d49a58994d8837e0f16
#
_cell.length_a   1.000
_cell.length_b   1.000
_cell.length_c   1.000
_cell.angle_alpha   90.00
_cell.angle_beta   90.00
_cell.angle_gamma   90.00
#
_symmetry.space_group_name_H-M   'P 1'
#
loop_
_entity.id
_entity.type
_entity.pdbx_description
1 polymer ?
#
loop_
_entity_poly.entity_id
_entity_poly.type
_entity_poly.pdbx_seq_one_letter_code
_entity_poly.pdbx_strand_id
1 'polypeptide(L)'
;MSAVALGYPFPTLLNWDGEFNRPEWHFAGSHIAKLESLLAVIEEMLGGGEIDGGADDDDLAVLVDAYDIWFQLPPSVLIQRYHQLNSEANERLRKQWQAAQRNTASAFPVSPPKQSIIVTTAKDCQPDSESGSDPHYDHWPQSPMPNDLYGEGTDQVLPLLFDPARKYRKIRPRCINSGMIMGTMRSLRQVLRRCKRKIETVTRSGRQLWSDQALLGEVIGDQEMWREWMRELGSSWDGSSSKYDLSTLSPEVRDIAAKALVGEQFEFGIGLDYNFTTIPATCSAEEDGYFVKLDDHKAVEEESLKAGVPNGSRINSIPKELEYENINESPLSKIRWGEVPLYTDFFFGVAPVGIHHNAYINGLKSWRLNNWWSMMWFYPRLRELVSAQLRPPQNNEKPGPLLNISSQQDGEPNLLYWPPRIQRQNKQVTVFELAKEEHPARLVPIDWDGVCQKGSKPWHETLFGDGKGALEPRRP
;
A
#
# COMPACT_ATOMS: atom_id res chain seq x y z
N MET A 1 4.10 6.47 -15.20
CA MET A 1 3.33 6.26 -16.45
C MET A 1 2.10 5.37 -16.27
N SER A 2 2.20 4.14 -15.73
CA SER A 2 1.04 3.25 -15.55
C SER A 2 -0.11 3.91 -14.80
N ALA A 3 0.14 4.56 -13.67
CA ALA A 3 -0.87 5.28 -12.91
C ALA A 3 -1.59 6.34 -13.76
N VAL A 4 -0.84 7.17 -14.50
CA VAL A 4 -1.44 8.20 -15.36
C VAL A 4 -2.29 7.58 -16.48
N ALA A 5 -1.80 6.52 -17.13
CA ALA A 5 -2.56 5.82 -18.18
C ALA A 5 -3.92 5.29 -17.67
N LEU A 6 -3.98 4.92 -16.40
CA LEU A 6 -5.18 4.36 -15.77
C LEU A 6 -6.09 5.41 -15.08
N GLY A 7 -5.77 6.70 -15.20
CA GLY A 7 -6.60 7.76 -14.64
C GLY A 7 -6.39 8.04 -13.17
N TYR A 8 -5.31 7.55 -12.56
CA TYR A 8 -4.91 8.00 -11.23
C TYR A 8 -4.59 9.49 -11.24
N PRO A 9 -4.72 10.16 -10.11
CA PRO A 9 -4.14 11.48 -9.92
C PRO A 9 -2.67 11.50 -10.33
N PHE A 10 -2.22 12.64 -10.89
CA PHE A 10 -0.80 12.79 -11.25
C PHE A 10 0.05 12.66 -9.98
N PRO A 11 1.13 11.89 -10.01
CA PRO A 11 1.92 11.66 -8.81
C PRO A 11 2.66 12.91 -8.37
N THR A 12 2.79 13.05 -7.05
CA THR A 12 3.75 13.94 -6.42
C THR A 12 4.98 13.12 -6.05
N LEU A 13 6.14 13.54 -6.57
CA LEU A 13 7.42 12.89 -6.28
C LEU A 13 7.98 13.44 -4.98
N LEU A 14 8.31 12.54 -4.08
CA LEU A 14 8.85 12.86 -2.76
C LEU A 14 10.36 12.60 -2.75
N ASN A 15 11.09 13.39 -1.97
CA ASN A 15 12.54 13.27 -1.80
C ASN A 15 13.31 13.27 -3.14
N TRP A 16 12.85 14.06 -4.11
CA TRP A 16 13.41 14.10 -5.46
C TRP A 16 14.89 14.51 -5.49
N ASP A 17 15.23 15.58 -4.78
CA ASP A 17 16.58 16.10 -4.66
C ASP A 17 17.37 15.49 -3.48
N GLY A 18 16.81 14.50 -2.80
CA GLY A 18 17.44 13.84 -1.68
C GLY A 18 17.48 14.68 -0.39
N GLU A 19 16.61 15.67 -0.25
CA GLU A 19 16.55 16.60 0.89
C GLU A 19 16.37 15.90 2.25
N PHE A 20 15.71 14.75 2.25
CA PHE A 20 15.51 13.92 3.44
C PHE A 20 16.56 12.81 3.59
N ASN A 21 17.52 12.71 2.67
CA ASN A 21 18.58 11.73 2.75
C ASN A 21 19.49 12.00 3.96
N ARG A 22 19.96 10.92 4.55
CA ARG A 22 20.90 10.93 5.67
C ARG A 22 22.21 10.32 5.22
N PRO A 23 23.11 11.12 4.61
CA PRO A 23 24.35 10.61 4.03
C PRO A 23 25.28 9.98 5.08
N GLU A 24 25.11 10.37 6.36
CA GLU A 24 25.79 9.78 7.50
C GLU A 24 25.26 8.39 7.88
N TRP A 25 24.10 8.01 7.40
CA TRP A 25 23.50 6.71 7.61
C TRP A 25 23.73 5.87 6.36
N HIS A 26 24.68 5.05 6.32
CA HIS A 26 24.99 4.09 5.26
C HIS A 26 24.02 4.17 4.05
N PHE A 27 23.72 3.09 3.34
CA PHE A 27 22.78 3.08 2.18
C PHE A 27 21.31 3.34 2.55
N ALA A 28 20.98 3.33 3.81
CA ALA A 28 19.59 3.39 4.30
C ALA A 28 18.97 4.79 4.31
N GLY A 29 19.75 5.84 4.14
CA GLY A 29 19.25 7.22 4.20
C GLY A 29 18.07 7.47 3.28
N SER A 30 18.12 6.98 2.04
CA SER A 30 17.03 7.11 1.07
C SER A 30 15.77 6.31 1.39
N HIS A 31 15.90 5.18 2.11
CA HIS A 31 14.74 4.38 2.51
C HIS A 31 13.94 5.08 3.62
N ILE A 32 14.61 5.56 4.66
CA ILE A 32 13.97 6.27 5.76
C ILE A 32 13.33 7.59 5.29
N ALA A 33 13.98 8.28 4.33
CA ALA A 33 13.51 9.51 3.73
C ALA A 33 12.08 9.38 3.15
N LYS A 34 11.66 8.19 2.71
CA LYS A 34 10.30 7.92 2.22
C LYS A 34 9.23 8.29 3.25
N LEU A 35 9.42 7.92 4.51
CA LEU A 35 8.44 8.19 5.58
C LEU A 35 8.49 9.66 6.03
N GLU A 36 9.70 10.26 6.11
CA GLU A 36 9.85 11.65 6.53
C GLU A 36 9.29 12.63 5.48
N SER A 37 9.56 12.37 4.20
CA SER A 37 9.05 13.21 3.11
C SER A 37 7.53 13.10 2.96
N LEU A 38 6.95 11.90 3.16
CA LEU A 38 5.49 11.75 3.18
C LEU A 38 4.86 12.53 4.34
N LEU A 39 5.45 12.50 5.52
CA LEU A 39 4.96 13.28 6.65
C LEU A 39 4.99 14.78 6.34
N ALA A 40 6.10 15.26 5.77
CA ALA A 40 6.27 16.68 5.47
C ALA A 40 5.19 17.18 4.49
N VAL A 41 4.94 16.45 3.38
CA VAL A 41 3.92 16.88 2.42
C VAL A 41 2.50 16.81 3.01
N ILE A 42 2.20 15.80 3.84
CA ILE A 42 0.89 15.70 4.51
C ILE A 42 0.71 16.88 5.49
N GLU A 43 1.72 17.23 6.26
CA GLU A 43 1.65 18.35 7.20
C GLU A 43 1.42 19.69 6.49
N GLU A 44 2.10 19.92 5.37
CA GLU A 44 1.88 21.12 4.54
C GLU A 44 0.48 21.15 3.92
N MET A 45 0.00 20.05 3.36
CA MET A 45 -1.33 19.99 2.74
C MET A 45 -2.47 20.17 3.73
N LEU A 46 -2.32 19.70 4.98
CA LEU A 46 -3.32 19.83 6.04
C LEU A 46 -3.13 21.09 6.91
N GLY A 47 -1.94 21.68 6.89
CA GLY A 47 -1.59 22.85 7.70
C GLY A 47 -2.11 24.18 7.18
N GLY A 48 -2.74 24.21 6.01
CA GLY A 48 -3.19 25.45 5.36
C GLY A 48 -2.02 26.31 4.85
N GLY A 49 -0.86 25.68 4.59
CA GLY A 49 0.28 26.31 3.96
C GLY A 49 0.00 26.77 2.52
N GLU A 50 0.99 27.30 1.83
CA GLU A 50 0.85 27.80 0.46
C GLU A 50 0.61 26.69 -0.59
N ILE A 51 0.72 25.42 -0.21
CA ILE A 51 0.22 24.33 -1.03
C ILE A 51 -1.30 24.37 -1.02
N ASP A 52 -1.88 25.16 -1.91
CA ASP A 52 -3.34 25.33 -2.06
C ASP A 52 -3.98 24.05 -2.63
N GLY A 53 -3.84 22.97 -1.89
CA GLY A 53 -4.42 21.68 -2.23
C GLY A 53 -5.82 21.48 -1.65
N GLY A 54 -6.19 22.25 -0.63
CA GLY A 54 -7.46 22.10 0.10
C GLY A 54 -7.71 20.64 0.49
N ALA A 55 -6.65 19.94 0.94
CA ALA A 55 -6.79 18.57 1.42
C ALA A 55 -7.48 18.54 2.77
N ASP A 56 -8.35 17.57 2.94
CA ASP A 56 -9.06 17.33 4.19
C ASP A 56 -8.45 16.13 4.94
N ASP A 57 -8.63 16.11 6.24
CA ASP A 57 -8.17 15.03 7.12
C ASP A 57 -8.64 13.63 6.66
N ASP A 58 -9.81 13.55 6.03
CA ASP A 58 -10.42 12.29 5.56
C ASP A 58 -10.10 11.96 4.09
N ASP A 59 -9.34 12.80 3.40
CA ASP A 59 -8.85 12.49 2.05
C ASP A 59 -7.90 11.31 2.07
N LEU A 60 -7.98 10.45 1.04
CA LEU A 60 -7.11 9.29 0.90
C LEU A 60 -5.77 9.68 0.26
N ALA A 61 -4.68 9.21 0.85
CA ALA A 61 -3.36 9.25 0.25
C ALA A 61 -2.80 7.84 0.06
N VAL A 62 -2.06 7.67 -1.04
CA VAL A 62 -1.38 6.42 -1.38
C VAL A 62 0.09 6.73 -1.63
N LEU A 63 0.97 6.16 -0.82
CA LEU A 63 2.42 6.13 -1.04
C LEU A 63 2.79 4.84 -1.75
N VAL A 64 3.60 4.93 -2.80
CA VAL A 64 4.15 3.77 -3.52
C VAL A 64 5.61 3.98 -3.87
N ASP A 65 6.35 2.88 -3.96
CA ASP A 65 7.71 2.90 -4.49
C ASP A 65 7.70 3.29 -5.98
N ALA A 66 8.48 4.30 -6.35
CA ALA A 66 8.29 4.99 -7.63
C ALA A 66 8.69 4.16 -8.87
N TYR A 67 9.72 3.30 -8.75
CA TYR A 67 10.37 2.71 -9.93
C TYR A 67 9.93 1.29 -10.26
N ASP A 68 9.44 0.54 -9.27
CA ASP A 68 9.17 -0.88 -9.40
C ASP A 68 7.72 -1.27 -9.05
N ILE A 69 6.82 -0.27 -8.98
CA ILE A 69 5.39 -0.50 -8.88
C ILE A 69 4.69 -0.06 -10.17
N TRP A 70 3.97 -0.99 -10.76
CA TRP A 70 3.14 -0.74 -11.95
C TRP A 70 1.68 -1.02 -11.64
N PHE A 71 0.83 -0.05 -11.89
CA PHE A 71 -0.61 -0.22 -11.79
C PHE A 71 -1.15 -0.93 -13.03
N GLN A 72 -2.17 -1.76 -12.86
CA GLN A 72 -2.88 -2.42 -13.95
C GLN A 72 -4.39 -2.25 -13.90
N LEU A 73 -4.95 -1.84 -12.76
CA LEU A 73 -6.37 -1.55 -12.59
C LEU A 73 -6.58 -0.08 -12.19
N PRO A 74 -7.74 0.52 -12.49
CA PRO A 74 -8.02 1.94 -12.25
C PRO A 74 -8.16 2.29 -10.75
N PRO A 75 -8.11 3.59 -10.39
CA PRO A 75 -8.17 4.05 -9.00
C PRO A 75 -9.46 3.69 -8.29
N SER A 76 -10.57 3.58 -9.01
CA SER A 76 -11.86 3.13 -8.48
C SER A 76 -11.75 1.76 -7.81
N VAL A 77 -11.04 0.81 -8.42
CA VAL A 77 -10.81 -0.52 -7.85
C VAL A 77 -9.97 -0.45 -6.58
N LEU A 78 -8.90 0.37 -6.58
CA LEU A 78 -8.06 0.53 -5.38
C LEU A 78 -8.87 1.10 -4.21
N ILE A 79 -9.70 2.11 -4.46
CA ILE A 79 -10.53 2.74 -3.44
C ILE A 79 -11.58 1.76 -2.91
N GLN A 80 -12.24 1.00 -3.79
CA GLN A 80 -13.22 -0.02 -3.36
C GLN A 80 -12.56 -1.08 -2.48
N ARG A 81 -11.40 -1.60 -2.89
CA ARG A 81 -10.63 -2.59 -2.11
C ARG A 81 -10.15 -2.04 -0.78
N TYR A 82 -9.77 -0.76 -0.72
CA TYR A 82 -9.47 -0.10 0.55
C TYR A 82 -10.65 -0.18 1.53
N HIS A 83 -11.85 0.14 1.09
CA HIS A 83 -13.04 0.06 1.94
C HIS A 83 -13.39 -1.38 2.32
N GLN A 84 -13.32 -2.31 1.38
CA GLN A 84 -13.58 -3.71 1.64
C GLN A 84 -12.61 -4.29 2.67
N LEU A 85 -11.30 -4.09 2.49
CA LEU A 85 -10.27 -4.59 3.41
C LEU A 85 -10.44 -4.00 4.82
N ASN A 86 -10.74 -2.71 4.92
CA ASN A 86 -11.03 -2.07 6.20
C ASN A 86 -12.29 -2.64 6.86
N SER A 87 -13.35 -2.88 6.10
CA SER A 87 -14.60 -3.48 6.60
C SER A 87 -14.37 -4.90 7.14
N GLU A 88 -13.68 -5.74 6.37
CA GLU A 88 -13.34 -7.11 6.76
C GLU A 88 -12.45 -7.14 8.02
N ALA A 89 -11.46 -6.24 8.08
CA ALA A 89 -10.58 -6.13 9.25
C ALA A 89 -11.35 -5.65 10.49
N ASN A 90 -12.21 -4.65 10.35
CA ASN A 90 -13.03 -4.14 11.45
C ASN A 90 -13.96 -5.21 12.01
N GLU A 91 -14.53 -6.05 11.15
CA GLU A 91 -15.35 -7.18 11.59
C GLU A 91 -14.51 -8.24 12.32
N ARG A 92 -13.30 -8.57 11.85
CA ARG A 92 -12.37 -9.46 12.56
C ARG A 92 -12.00 -8.90 13.94
N LEU A 93 -11.59 -7.63 14.00
CA LEU A 93 -11.21 -6.95 15.24
C LEU A 93 -12.38 -6.92 16.24
N ARG A 94 -13.59 -6.59 15.77
CA ARG A 94 -14.80 -6.57 16.58
C ARG A 94 -15.08 -7.97 17.19
N LYS A 95 -14.98 -9.03 16.41
CA LYS A 95 -15.18 -10.41 16.88
C LYS A 95 -14.14 -10.81 17.92
N GLN A 96 -12.85 -10.49 17.68
CA GLN A 96 -11.77 -10.75 18.63
C GLN A 96 -11.98 -9.99 19.95
N TRP A 97 -12.39 -8.73 19.86
CA TRP A 97 -12.70 -7.89 21.03
C TRP A 97 -13.85 -8.41 21.85
N GLN A 98 -14.94 -8.80 21.20
CA GLN A 98 -16.10 -9.43 21.87
C GLN A 98 -15.74 -10.79 22.48
N ALA A 99 -14.92 -11.58 21.80
CA ALA A 99 -14.50 -12.88 22.34
C ALA A 99 -13.65 -12.72 23.62
N ALA A 100 -12.81 -11.69 23.69
CA ALA A 100 -12.02 -11.39 24.88
C ALA A 100 -12.89 -10.96 26.08
N GLN A 101 -14.08 -10.39 25.85
CA GLN A 101 -14.97 -9.85 26.90
C GLN A 101 -16.04 -10.84 27.38
N ARG A 102 -16.08 -12.07 26.88
CA ARG A 102 -17.18 -13.04 27.12
C ARG A 102 -17.43 -13.38 28.59
N ASN A 103 -16.47 -13.17 29.47
CA ASN A 103 -16.55 -13.57 30.89
C ASN A 103 -16.78 -12.39 31.84
N THR A 104 -17.06 -11.18 31.34
CA THR A 104 -17.19 -9.99 32.20
C THR A 104 -18.64 -9.61 32.41
N ALA A 105 -19.00 -9.36 33.67
CA ALA A 105 -20.32 -8.87 34.07
C ALA A 105 -20.56 -7.40 33.68
N SER A 106 -19.52 -6.66 33.35
CA SER A 106 -19.54 -5.23 33.02
C SER A 106 -18.93 -4.98 31.65
N ALA A 107 -19.50 -4.05 30.88
CA ALA A 107 -18.97 -3.67 29.59
C ALA A 107 -17.56 -3.04 29.72
N PHE A 108 -16.62 -3.54 28.95
CA PHE A 108 -15.27 -2.98 28.90
C PHE A 108 -15.30 -1.57 28.26
N PRO A 109 -14.67 -0.55 28.88
CA PRO A 109 -14.83 0.83 28.44
C PRO A 109 -14.09 1.18 27.14
N VAL A 110 -13.17 0.33 26.67
CA VAL A 110 -12.42 0.57 25.44
C VAL A 110 -13.14 -0.04 24.25
N SER A 111 -13.45 0.77 23.27
CA SER A 111 -14.07 0.32 22.00
C SER A 111 -13.10 -0.52 21.18
N PRO A 112 -13.62 -1.47 20.36
CA PRO A 112 -12.77 -2.20 19.44
C PRO A 112 -12.06 -1.24 18.47
N PRO A 113 -10.78 -1.49 18.17
CA PRO A 113 -10.02 -0.68 17.24
C PRO A 113 -10.61 -0.75 15.83
N LYS A 114 -10.38 0.30 15.04
CA LYS A 114 -10.82 0.38 13.65
C LYS A 114 -9.62 0.56 12.73
N GLN A 115 -9.58 -0.24 11.67
CA GLN A 115 -8.57 -0.07 10.63
C GLN A 115 -8.91 1.11 9.72
N SER A 116 -7.90 1.92 9.41
CA SER A 116 -7.98 3.08 8.52
C SER A 116 -6.74 3.23 7.64
N ILE A 117 -5.73 2.40 7.85
CA ILE A 117 -4.51 2.34 7.05
C ILE A 117 -4.33 0.91 6.56
N ILE A 118 -4.00 0.76 5.28
CA ILE A 118 -3.63 -0.51 4.67
C ILE A 118 -2.18 -0.44 4.23
N VAL A 119 -1.42 -1.45 4.60
CA VAL A 119 -0.06 -1.69 4.12
C VAL A 119 -0.04 -3.04 3.42
N THR A 120 0.77 -3.18 2.38
CA THR A 120 0.90 -4.46 1.70
C THR A 120 1.62 -5.49 2.56
N THR A 121 1.38 -6.75 2.26
CA THR A 121 2.00 -7.86 2.99
C THR A 121 3.12 -8.51 2.19
N ALA A 122 4.02 -9.17 2.93
CA ALA A 122 4.95 -10.16 2.44
C ALA A 122 4.73 -11.50 3.15
N LYS A 123 5.23 -12.58 2.58
CA LYS A 123 5.20 -13.90 3.19
C LYS A 123 6.26 -14.04 4.29
N ASP A 124 7.39 -13.40 4.11
CA ASP A 124 8.53 -13.40 5.03
C ASP A 124 8.52 -12.18 5.96
N CYS A 125 9.01 -12.39 7.17
CA CYS A 125 9.11 -11.37 8.21
C CYS A 125 10.51 -10.76 8.21
N GLN A 126 10.79 -9.91 7.22
CA GLN A 126 12.08 -9.24 7.03
C GLN A 126 11.87 -7.75 6.71
N PRO A 127 12.85 -6.87 7.03
CA PRO A 127 13.97 -7.13 7.95
C PRO A 127 13.50 -7.21 9.43
N ASP A 128 14.34 -7.80 10.25
CA ASP A 128 14.15 -7.95 11.69
C ASP A 128 14.88 -6.85 12.49
N SER A 129 15.12 -7.11 13.78
CA SER A 129 15.76 -6.16 14.69
C SER A 129 17.19 -5.75 14.31
N GLU A 130 17.88 -6.49 13.44
CA GLU A 130 19.20 -6.10 12.93
C GLU A 130 19.12 -4.78 12.14
N SER A 131 17.95 -4.43 11.64
CA SER A 131 17.70 -3.16 10.93
C SER A 131 17.83 -1.90 11.81
N GLY A 132 17.97 -2.05 13.10
CA GLY A 132 17.92 -0.97 14.08
C GLY A 132 16.52 -0.64 14.58
N SER A 133 15.47 -1.27 14.00
CA SER A 133 14.08 -1.28 14.46
C SER A 133 13.65 -2.70 14.77
N ASP A 134 12.89 -2.91 15.82
CA ASP A 134 12.35 -4.22 16.18
C ASP A 134 10.87 -4.31 15.86
N PRO A 135 10.47 -5.00 14.78
CA PRO A 135 9.08 -5.16 14.42
C PRO A 135 8.25 -6.01 15.38
N HIS A 136 8.87 -6.73 16.33
CA HIS A 136 8.16 -7.62 17.27
C HIS A 136 7.21 -8.61 16.57
N TYR A 137 7.69 -9.27 15.52
CA TYR A 137 6.86 -10.16 14.68
C TYR A 137 6.17 -11.30 15.43
N ASP A 138 6.68 -11.66 16.62
CA ASP A 138 6.06 -12.70 17.45
C ASP A 138 4.69 -12.28 18.00
N HIS A 139 4.46 -10.99 18.18
CA HIS A 139 3.19 -10.41 18.62
C HIS A 139 2.18 -10.17 17.47
N TRP A 140 2.62 -10.33 16.21
CA TRP A 140 1.73 -10.11 15.07
C TRP A 140 0.69 -11.23 14.96
N PRO A 141 -0.54 -10.90 14.54
CA PRO A 141 -1.57 -11.92 14.36
C PRO A 141 -1.16 -12.93 13.29
N GLN A 142 -1.70 -14.13 13.38
CA GLN A 142 -1.57 -15.10 12.31
C GLN A 142 -2.32 -14.61 11.07
N SER A 143 -1.85 -15.05 9.89
CA SER A 143 -2.55 -14.77 8.64
C SER A 143 -4.01 -15.26 8.72
N PRO A 144 -4.99 -14.45 8.35
CA PRO A 144 -6.39 -14.86 8.27
C PRO A 144 -6.69 -15.76 7.07
N MET A 145 -5.70 -15.96 6.18
CA MET A 145 -5.86 -16.80 5.00
C MET A 145 -5.99 -18.29 5.37
N PRO A 146 -6.63 -19.12 4.52
CA PRO A 146 -6.75 -20.56 4.77
C PRO A 146 -5.40 -21.25 5.00
N ASN A 147 -5.34 -22.18 5.95
CA ASN A 147 -4.10 -22.91 6.31
C ASN A 147 -3.54 -23.76 5.17
N ASP A 148 -4.36 -24.11 4.21
CA ASP A 148 -4.03 -24.93 3.05
C ASP A 148 -3.82 -24.11 1.75
N LEU A 149 -3.68 -22.78 1.87
CA LEU A 149 -3.54 -21.89 0.72
C LEU A 149 -2.44 -22.36 -0.26
N TYR A 150 -1.31 -22.79 0.26
CA TYR A 150 -0.15 -23.31 -0.49
C TYR A 150 -0.02 -24.85 -0.42
N GLY A 151 -0.97 -25.52 0.16
CA GLY A 151 -0.98 -26.96 0.39
C GLY A 151 -0.84 -27.32 1.86
N GLU A 152 -1.19 -28.55 2.19
CA GLU A 152 -1.21 -29.05 3.56
C GLU A 152 0.18 -28.96 4.24
N GLY A 153 0.23 -28.42 5.43
CA GLY A 153 1.43 -28.33 6.26
C GLY A 153 2.50 -27.33 5.82
N THR A 154 2.26 -26.54 4.77
CA THR A 154 3.27 -25.59 4.26
C THR A 154 3.63 -24.49 5.24
N ASP A 155 2.68 -24.02 6.08
CA ASP A 155 2.89 -22.98 7.07
C ASP A 155 3.68 -23.41 8.32
N GLN A 156 3.93 -24.69 8.48
CA GLN A 156 4.63 -25.23 9.66
C GLN A 156 6.16 -25.11 9.55
N VAL A 157 6.65 -24.66 8.41
CA VAL A 157 8.09 -24.53 8.14
C VAL A 157 8.53 -23.10 8.43
N LEU A 158 9.54 -22.94 9.31
CA LEU A 158 10.20 -21.64 9.49
C LEU A 158 10.84 -21.21 8.16
N PRO A 159 10.46 -20.04 7.62
CA PRO A 159 11.00 -19.58 6.36
C PRO A 159 12.43 -19.07 6.56
N LEU A 160 13.40 -19.73 5.96
CA LEU A 160 14.76 -19.22 5.81
C LEU A 160 14.90 -18.64 4.41
N LEU A 161 15.15 -17.34 4.29
CA LEU A 161 15.28 -16.63 3.00
C LEU A 161 16.33 -17.26 2.06
N PHE A 162 17.38 -17.84 2.64
CA PHE A 162 18.47 -18.47 1.90
C PHE A 162 18.32 -19.99 1.78
N ASP A 163 17.16 -20.55 2.11
CA ASP A 163 16.88 -21.98 1.92
C ASP A 163 16.88 -22.29 0.41
N PRO A 164 17.77 -23.19 -0.08
CA PRO A 164 17.79 -23.62 -1.48
C PRO A 164 16.45 -24.20 -1.95
N ALA A 165 15.66 -24.79 -1.05
CA ALA A 165 14.32 -25.30 -1.34
C ALA A 165 13.27 -24.18 -1.42
N ARG A 166 13.61 -22.95 -1.08
CA ARG A 166 12.76 -21.75 -1.15
C ARG A 166 11.38 -21.95 -0.50
N LYS A 167 11.35 -22.63 0.66
CA LYS A 167 10.10 -22.95 1.37
C LYS A 167 9.31 -21.70 1.79
N TYR A 168 10.01 -20.59 2.01
CA TYR A 168 9.40 -19.28 2.31
C TYR A 168 8.37 -18.83 1.26
N ARG A 169 8.37 -19.38 0.06
CA ARG A 169 7.40 -19.07 -1.00
C ARG A 169 6.03 -19.71 -0.78
N LYS A 170 5.96 -20.74 0.07
CA LYS A 170 4.73 -21.51 0.30
C LYS A 170 4.13 -21.29 1.68
N ILE A 171 4.32 -20.10 2.23
CA ILE A 171 3.69 -19.68 3.48
C ILE A 171 2.67 -18.58 3.21
N ARG A 172 1.70 -18.45 4.09
CA ARG A 172 0.69 -17.39 4.00
C ARG A 172 1.31 -16.03 4.33
N PRO A 173 0.90 -14.95 3.65
CA PRO A 173 1.39 -13.61 3.97
C PRO A 173 0.97 -13.24 5.39
N ARG A 174 1.94 -12.68 6.14
CA ARG A 174 1.75 -12.31 7.55
C ARG A 174 2.42 -11.00 7.91
N CYS A 175 3.53 -10.69 7.27
CA CYS A 175 4.38 -9.58 7.65
C CYS A 175 4.26 -8.39 6.69
N ILE A 176 4.83 -7.27 7.06
CA ILE A 176 4.74 -6.03 6.28
C ILE A 176 5.60 -6.06 5.02
N ASN A 177 5.10 -5.40 3.97
CA ASN A 177 5.91 -4.83 2.90
C ASN A 177 5.53 -3.36 2.72
N SER A 178 6.48 -2.44 2.85
CA SER A 178 6.26 -1.00 2.83
C SER A 178 6.18 -0.39 1.43
N GLY A 179 6.15 -1.20 0.38
CA GLY A 179 6.10 -0.71 -1.01
C GLY A 179 4.82 0.04 -1.35
N MET A 180 3.71 -0.25 -0.66
CA MET A 180 2.49 0.55 -0.71
C MET A 180 1.92 0.77 0.69
N ILE A 181 1.56 2.02 0.98
CA ILE A 181 0.86 2.43 2.20
C ILE A 181 -0.30 3.32 1.78
N MET A 182 -1.52 3.01 2.23
CA MET A 182 -2.73 3.78 1.89
C MET A 182 -3.57 4.04 3.14
N GLY A 183 -4.04 5.26 3.28
CA GLY A 183 -4.91 5.64 4.39
C GLY A 183 -5.43 7.05 4.28
N THR A 184 -6.24 7.48 5.26
CA THR A 184 -6.63 8.87 5.33
C THR A 184 -5.44 9.74 5.73
N MET A 185 -5.41 10.99 5.27
CA MET A 185 -4.35 11.96 5.61
C MET A 185 -4.14 12.05 7.11
N ARG A 186 -5.22 12.11 7.90
CA ARG A 186 -5.21 12.14 9.36
C ARG A 186 -4.50 10.94 9.96
N SER A 187 -4.90 9.73 9.54
CA SER A 187 -4.34 8.48 10.08
C SER A 187 -2.87 8.33 9.72
N LEU A 188 -2.51 8.60 8.46
CA LEU A 188 -1.13 8.57 8.01
C LEU A 188 -0.25 9.56 8.79
N ARG A 189 -0.72 10.81 8.99
CA ARG A 189 -0.01 11.82 9.79
C ARG A 189 0.33 11.31 11.19
N GLN A 190 -0.62 10.64 11.86
CA GLN A 190 -0.41 10.11 13.22
C GLN A 190 0.68 9.04 13.26
N VAL A 191 0.62 8.07 12.35
CA VAL A 191 1.63 6.99 12.21
C VAL A 191 3.01 7.55 11.87
N LEU A 192 3.07 8.43 10.87
CA LEU A 192 4.34 9.02 10.41
C LEU A 192 4.98 9.90 11.50
N ARG A 193 4.19 10.60 12.31
CA ARG A 193 4.71 11.29 13.51
C ARG A 193 5.28 10.31 14.53
N ARG A 194 4.69 9.12 14.67
CA ARG A 194 5.27 8.08 15.52
C ARG A 194 6.60 7.60 14.95
N CYS A 195 6.67 7.32 13.64
CA CYS A 195 7.92 6.97 12.96
C CYS A 195 8.99 8.06 13.15
N LYS A 196 8.64 9.33 12.95
CA LYS A 196 9.56 10.47 13.12
C LYS A 196 10.14 10.52 14.54
N ARG A 197 9.33 10.36 15.58
CA ARG A 197 9.82 10.32 16.97
C ARG A 197 10.82 9.18 17.21
N LYS A 198 10.58 8.00 16.60
CA LYS A 198 11.54 6.88 16.68
C LYS A 198 12.84 7.21 15.95
N ILE A 199 12.78 7.78 14.74
CA ILE A 199 13.94 8.24 13.98
C ILE A 199 14.78 9.22 14.82
N GLU A 200 14.15 10.24 15.39
CA GLU A 200 14.82 11.25 16.23
C GLU A 200 15.46 10.64 17.48
N THR A 201 14.81 9.66 18.09
CA THR A 201 15.33 8.96 19.27
C THR A 201 16.58 8.14 18.93
N VAL A 202 16.54 7.41 17.82
CA VAL A 202 17.68 6.63 17.33
C VAL A 202 18.84 7.55 16.93
N THR A 203 18.55 8.63 16.21
CA THR A 203 19.57 9.65 15.82
C THR A 203 20.25 10.23 17.04
N ARG A 204 19.51 10.63 18.07
CA ARG A 204 20.08 11.16 19.32
C ARG A 204 20.94 10.16 20.08
N SER A 205 20.67 8.87 19.93
CA SER A 205 21.49 7.80 20.53
C SER A 205 22.77 7.47 19.74
N GLY A 206 23.01 8.11 18.59
CA GLY A 206 24.12 7.83 17.70
C GLY A 206 23.98 6.51 16.92
N ARG A 207 22.81 5.88 16.94
CA ARG A 207 22.51 4.67 16.18
C ARG A 207 21.92 5.03 14.80
N GLN A 208 21.76 4.04 13.96
CA GLN A 208 21.22 4.17 12.61
C GLN A 208 20.05 3.21 12.40
N LEU A 209 19.14 3.60 11.51
CA LEU A 209 18.11 2.74 10.95
C LEU A 209 18.43 2.51 9.48
N TRP A 210 18.15 1.31 8.96
CA TRP A 210 18.41 1.05 7.55
C TRP A 210 17.21 0.43 6.80
N SER A 211 16.02 0.49 7.39
CA SER A 211 14.79 0.01 6.73
C SER A 211 13.57 0.80 7.18
N ASP A 212 12.91 1.47 6.24
CA ASP A 212 11.59 2.06 6.42
C ASP A 212 10.54 0.98 6.73
N GLN A 213 10.67 -0.20 6.12
CA GLN A 213 9.80 -1.34 6.36
C GLN A 213 9.88 -1.84 7.80
N ALA A 214 11.10 -2.01 8.35
CA ALA A 214 11.25 -2.43 9.73
C ALA A 214 10.79 -1.35 10.72
N LEU A 215 11.05 -0.08 10.42
CA LEU A 215 10.57 1.04 11.25
C LEU A 215 9.04 1.11 11.32
N LEU A 216 8.37 0.98 10.19
CA LEU A 216 6.91 0.91 10.16
C LEU A 216 6.41 -0.38 10.81
N GLY A 217 7.13 -1.49 10.62
CA GLY A 217 6.89 -2.77 11.27
C GLY A 217 6.95 -2.67 12.79
N GLU A 218 7.91 -1.93 13.35
CA GLU A 218 7.99 -1.69 14.80
C GLU A 218 6.77 -0.92 15.32
N VAL A 219 6.26 0.05 14.56
CA VAL A 219 5.01 0.76 14.94
C VAL A 219 3.81 -0.18 14.93
N ILE A 220 3.77 -1.13 13.99
CA ILE A 220 2.71 -2.16 13.94
C ILE A 220 2.88 -3.15 15.11
N GLY A 221 4.10 -3.56 15.42
CA GLY A 221 4.39 -4.42 16.58
C GLY A 221 3.96 -3.78 17.89
N ASP A 222 4.31 -2.51 18.11
CA ASP A 222 3.83 -1.72 19.25
C ASP A 222 2.28 -1.72 19.33
N GLN A 223 1.60 -1.55 18.18
CA GLN A 223 0.14 -1.58 18.11
C GLN A 223 -0.43 -2.95 18.47
N GLU A 224 0.15 -4.04 17.97
CA GLU A 224 -0.33 -5.39 18.26
C GLU A 224 -0.09 -5.78 19.72
N MET A 225 1.04 -5.38 20.34
CA MET A 225 1.28 -5.53 21.78
C MET A 225 0.27 -4.73 22.62
N TRP A 226 -0.07 -3.51 22.20
CA TRP A 226 -1.13 -2.74 22.84
C TRP A 226 -2.49 -3.45 22.73
N ARG A 227 -2.82 -4.00 21.56
CA ARG A 227 -4.05 -4.77 21.33
C ARG A 227 -4.10 -6.06 22.15
N GLU A 228 -2.95 -6.73 22.31
CA GLU A 228 -2.81 -7.90 23.18
C GLU A 228 -3.13 -7.53 24.63
N TRP A 229 -2.49 -6.49 25.17
CA TRP A 229 -2.78 -5.99 26.50
C TRP A 229 -4.25 -5.63 26.69
N MET A 230 -4.88 -4.94 25.73
CA MET A 230 -6.29 -4.58 25.80
C MET A 230 -7.20 -5.80 25.82
N ARG A 231 -6.87 -6.85 25.09
CA ARG A 231 -7.65 -8.11 25.12
C ARG A 231 -7.52 -8.82 26.48
N GLU A 232 -6.32 -8.87 27.05
CA GLU A 232 -6.11 -9.44 28.39
C GLU A 232 -6.84 -8.63 29.47
N LEU A 233 -6.74 -7.32 29.41
CA LEU A 233 -7.42 -6.40 30.30
C LEU A 233 -8.96 -6.58 30.18
N GLY A 234 -9.50 -6.66 28.95
CA GLY A 234 -10.92 -6.90 28.72
C GLY A 234 -11.40 -8.24 29.27
N SER A 235 -10.56 -9.27 29.24
CA SER A 235 -10.88 -10.59 29.77
C SER A 235 -10.94 -10.66 31.31
N SER A 236 -10.18 -9.80 31.97
CA SER A 236 -10.10 -9.69 33.45
C SER A 236 -10.94 -8.55 34.04
N TRP A 237 -11.65 -7.78 33.19
CA TRP A 237 -12.40 -6.61 33.60
C TRP A 237 -13.64 -6.98 34.44
N ASP A 238 -13.67 -6.51 35.68
CA ASP A 238 -14.75 -6.75 36.65
C ASP A 238 -15.67 -5.53 36.90
N GLY A 239 -15.42 -4.43 36.15
CA GLY A 239 -16.14 -3.17 36.33
C GLY A 239 -15.54 -2.26 37.40
N SER A 240 -14.47 -2.65 38.09
CA SER A 240 -13.75 -1.82 39.04
C SER A 240 -12.53 -1.19 38.40
N SER A 241 -12.23 0.06 38.71
CA SER A 241 -11.05 0.79 38.21
C SER A 241 -9.77 0.46 39.02
N SER A 242 -9.76 -0.65 39.77
CA SER A 242 -8.68 -1.00 40.65
C SER A 242 -7.49 -1.59 39.88
N LYS A 243 -6.33 -1.02 40.10
CA LYS A 243 -4.96 -1.37 39.77
C LYS A 243 -4.78 -2.48 38.70
N TYR A 244 -4.44 -2.08 37.50
CA TYR A 244 -4.01 -2.98 36.44
C TYR A 244 -2.78 -3.78 36.91
N ASP A 245 -2.93 -5.08 37.06
CA ASP A 245 -1.80 -5.98 37.35
C ASP A 245 -1.03 -6.25 36.06
N LEU A 246 0.08 -5.56 35.86
CA LEU A 246 0.95 -5.74 34.71
C LEU A 246 1.95 -6.90 34.91
N SER A 247 1.94 -7.59 36.06
CA SER A 247 2.94 -8.62 36.38
C SER A 247 2.80 -9.88 35.55
N THR A 248 1.60 -10.15 35.02
CA THR A 248 1.29 -11.31 34.17
C THR A 248 1.71 -11.13 32.72
N LEU A 249 1.97 -9.89 32.28
CA LEU A 249 2.33 -9.56 30.91
C LEU A 249 3.80 -9.91 30.60
N SER A 250 4.07 -10.22 29.33
CA SER A 250 5.46 -10.29 28.84
C SER A 250 6.19 -8.97 29.08
N PRO A 251 7.53 -8.96 29.16
CA PRO A 251 8.27 -7.72 29.38
C PRO A 251 7.98 -6.64 28.35
N GLU A 252 7.85 -7.02 27.08
CA GLU A 252 7.60 -6.14 25.94
C GLU A 252 6.20 -5.53 26.03
N VAL A 253 5.18 -6.34 26.21
CA VAL A 253 3.78 -5.90 26.36
C VAL A 253 3.63 -5.02 27.62
N ARG A 254 4.34 -5.34 28.69
CA ARG A 254 4.36 -4.53 29.92
C ARG A 254 4.93 -3.13 29.69
N ASP A 255 5.99 -3.00 28.91
CA ASP A 255 6.58 -1.70 28.56
C ASP A 255 5.59 -0.84 27.77
N ILE A 256 4.91 -1.42 26.78
CA ILE A 256 3.86 -0.75 26.00
C ILE A 256 2.70 -0.32 26.92
N ALA A 257 2.24 -1.22 27.79
CA ALA A 257 1.15 -0.93 28.74
C ALA A 257 1.52 0.23 29.68
N ALA A 258 2.75 0.22 30.24
CA ALA A 258 3.23 1.28 31.12
C ALA A 258 3.28 2.65 30.40
N LYS A 259 3.74 2.70 29.17
CA LYS A 259 3.77 3.92 28.35
C LYS A 259 2.36 4.39 27.97
N ALA A 260 1.46 3.48 27.67
CA ALA A 260 0.07 3.83 27.37
C ALA A 260 -0.66 4.41 28.59
N LEU A 261 -0.39 3.91 29.80
CA LEU A 261 -0.96 4.43 31.05
C LEU A 261 -0.52 5.87 31.36
N VAL A 262 0.61 6.32 30.85
CA VAL A 262 1.03 7.71 30.94
C VAL A 262 0.67 8.57 29.74
N GLY A 263 -0.20 8.04 28.87
CA GLY A 263 -0.84 8.80 27.78
C GLY A 263 -0.17 8.65 26.40
N GLU A 264 0.75 7.71 26.23
CA GLU A 264 1.30 7.43 24.90
C GLU A 264 0.30 6.63 24.04
N GLN A 265 0.14 7.07 22.77
CA GLN A 265 -0.77 6.40 21.82
C GLN A 265 -0.05 5.28 21.08
N PHE A 266 -0.72 4.13 20.98
CA PHE A 266 -0.23 2.95 20.27
C PHE A 266 -1.23 2.40 19.24
N GLU A 267 -2.53 2.71 19.33
CA GLU A 267 -3.50 2.31 18.32
C GLU A 267 -3.55 3.34 17.18
N PHE A 268 -3.18 2.91 15.98
CA PHE A 268 -3.09 3.75 14.79
C PHE A 268 -4.02 3.29 13.65
N GLY A 269 -4.73 2.20 13.84
CA GLY A 269 -5.61 1.65 12.80
C GLY A 269 -4.86 1.07 11.61
N ILE A 270 -3.65 0.57 11.81
CA ILE A 270 -2.88 -0.06 10.73
C ILE A 270 -3.32 -1.52 10.58
N GLY A 271 -3.58 -1.93 9.34
CA GLY A 271 -3.81 -3.31 8.97
C GLY A 271 -3.11 -3.68 7.67
N LEU A 272 -3.17 -4.96 7.34
CA LEU A 272 -2.43 -5.55 6.24
C LEU A 272 -3.37 -6.10 5.17
N ASP A 273 -2.97 -5.96 3.89
CA ASP A 273 -3.64 -6.63 2.77
C ASP A 273 -3.19 -8.09 2.69
N TYR A 274 -3.82 -8.94 3.48
CA TYR A 274 -3.53 -10.37 3.45
C TYR A 274 -4.03 -11.07 2.18
N ASN A 275 -4.91 -10.45 1.42
CA ASN A 275 -5.56 -11.04 0.26
C ASN A 275 -4.81 -10.76 -1.05
N PHE A 276 -3.71 -10.02 -1.00
CA PHE A 276 -2.93 -9.62 -2.18
C PHE A 276 -3.74 -8.85 -3.24
N THR A 277 -4.78 -8.14 -2.80
CA THR A 277 -5.72 -7.47 -3.71
C THR A 277 -5.26 -6.10 -4.18
N THR A 278 -4.39 -5.42 -3.40
CA THR A 278 -3.90 -4.07 -3.72
C THR A 278 -2.64 -4.13 -4.60
N ILE A 279 -1.46 -3.97 -4.03
CA ILE A 279 -0.18 -4.00 -4.74
C ILE A 279 0.76 -4.97 -4.02
N PRO A 280 0.60 -6.28 -4.18
CA PRO A 280 1.39 -7.26 -3.47
C PRO A 280 2.86 -7.18 -3.84
N ALA A 281 3.71 -7.38 -2.84
CA ALA A 281 5.12 -7.63 -3.04
C ALA A 281 5.32 -8.98 -3.74
N THR A 282 6.06 -8.99 -4.85
CA THR A 282 6.34 -10.25 -5.56
C THR A 282 7.56 -11.00 -5.03
N CYS A 283 8.34 -10.43 -4.11
CA CYS A 283 9.33 -11.19 -3.35
C CYS A 283 8.63 -12.27 -2.52
N SER A 284 9.18 -13.45 -2.46
CA SER A 284 8.55 -14.68 -1.90
C SER A 284 7.30 -15.18 -2.66
N ALA A 285 6.84 -14.48 -3.68
CA ALA A 285 5.70 -14.82 -4.53
C ALA A 285 6.05 -14.79 -6.03
N GLU A 286 7.32 -14.96 -6.36
CA GLU A 286 7.84 -14.74 -7.72
C GLU A 286 7.21 -15.64 -8.78
N GLU A 287 6.66 -16.77 -8.38
CA GLU A 287 6.08 -17.79 -9.26
C GLU A 287 4.56 -17.97 -9.03
N ASP A 288 3.97 -17.16 -8.15
CA ASP A 288 2.55 -17.30 -7.77
C ASP A 288 1.60 -16.75 -8.82
N GLY A 289 2.08 -15.89 -9.72
CA GLY A 289 1.24 -15.21 -10.69
C GLY A 289 1.92 -14.97 -12.04
N TYR A 290 1.07 -14.78 -13.04
CA TYR A 290 1.46 -14.47 -14.41
C TYR A 290 0.35 -13.69 -15.13
N PHE A 291 0.62 -13.23 -16.36
CA PHE A 291 -0.35 -12.52 -17.19
C PHE A 291 -1.27 -13.50 -17.91
N VAL A 292 -2.56 -13.39 -17.63
CA VAL A 292 -3.60 -14.20 -18.29
C VAL A 292 -4.81 -13.33 -18.67
N LYS A 293 -5.53 -13.76 -19.70
CA LYS A 293 -6.87 -13.25 -20.02
C LYS A 293 -7.87 -14.05 -19.19
N LEU A 294 -8.66 -13.37 -18.36
CA LEU A 294 -9.54 -14.07 -17.42
C LEU A 294 -10.71 -14.81 -18.11
N ASP A 295 -11.07 -14.41 -19.33
CA ASP A 295 -12.06 -15.13 -20.17
C ASP A 295 -11.47 -16.37 -20.86
N ASP A 296 -10.14 -16.53 -20.88
CA ASP A 296 -9.48 -17.74 -21.36
C ASP A 296 -9.28 -18.73 -20.21
N HIS A 297 -10.37 -19.42 -19.85
CA HIS A 297 -10.37 -20.36 -18.72
C HIS A 297 -9.33 -21.48 -18.87
N LYS A 298 -9.01 -21.87 -20.12
CA LYS A 298 -7.99 -22.88 -20.36
C LYS A 298 -6.60 -22.37 -20.02
N ALA A 299 -6.24 -21.18 -20.46
CA ALA A 299 -4.96 -20.56 -20.11
C ALA A 299 -4.86 -20.30 -18.59
N VAL A 300 -5.94 -19.88 -17.95
CA VAL A 300 -6.01 -19.70 -16.51
C VAL A 300 -5.76 -21.01 -15.75
N GLU A 301 -6.36 -22.12 -16.19
CA GLU A 301 -6.16 -23.42 -15.59
C GLU A 301 -4.72 -23.92 -15.81
N GLU A 302 -4.18 -23.81 -17.03
CA GLU A 302 -2.81 -24.22 -17.36
C GLU A 302 -1.76 -23.46 -16.52
N GLU A 303 -1.91 -22.12 -16.38
CA GLU A 303 -0.97 -21.30 -15.57
C GLU A 303 -1.15 -21.57 -14.06
N SER A 304 -2.37 -21.80 -13.58
CA SER A 304 -2.62 -22.20 -12.18
C SER A 304 -1.94 -23.54 -11.85
N LEU A 305 -2.00 -24.51 -12.75
CA LEU A 305 -1.32 -25.80 -12.60
C LEU A 305 0.21 -25.63 -12.61
N LYS A 306 0.76 -24.79 -13.50
CA LYS A 306 2.20 -24.49 -13.55
C LYS A 306 2.68 -23.82 -12.24
N ALA A 307 1.89 -22.92 -11.68
CA ALA A 307 2.18 -22.30 -10.38
C ALA A 307 2.11 -23.32 -9.22
N GLY A 308 1.42 -24.45 -9.42
CA GLY A 308 1.26 -25.49 -8.41
C GLY A 308 0.11 -25.23 -7.44
N VAL A 309 -0.95 -24.57 -7.89
CA VAL A 309 -2.14 -24.31 -7.06
C VAL A 309 -2.83 -25.63 -6.70
N PRO A 310 -3.04 -25.91 -5.40
CA PRO A 310 -3.78 -27.08 -4.98
C PRO A 310 -5.23 -27.07 -5.50
N ASN A 311 -5.70 -28.20 -6.00
CA ASN A 311 -7.07 -28.41 -6.49
C ASN A 311 -7.50 -27.56 -7.71
N GLY A 312 -6.53 -27.05 -8.49
CA GLY A 312 -6.81 -26.32 -9.73
C GLY A 312 -7.04 -24.81 -9.55
N SER A 313 -7.62 -24.17 -10.57
CA SER A 313 -7.79 -22.72 -10.61
C SER A 313 -8.76 -22.22 -9.53
N ARG A 314 -8.38 -21.12 -8.88
CA ARG A 314 -9.22 -20.36 -7.93
C ARG A 314 -9.85 -19.11 -8.55
N ILE A 315 -9.59 -18.88 -9.84
CA ILE A 315 -10.07 -17.71 -10.58
C ILE A 315 -11.38 -18.08 -11.26
N ASN A 316 -12.43 -17.33 -10.96
CA ASN A 316 -13.77 -17.62 -11.44
C ASN A 316 -14.28 -16.58 -12.44
N SER A 317 -13.81 -15.33 -12.36
CA SER A 317 -14.30 -14.21 -13.16
C SER A 317 -13.34 -13.01 -13.11
N ILE A 318 -13.67 -11.97 -13.86
CA ILE A 318 -13.05 -10.66 -13.72
C ILE A 318 -13.33 -10.10 -12.31
N PRO A 319 -12.49 -9.17 -11.81
CA PRO A 319 -12.78 -8.46 -10.56
C PRO A 319 -14.15 -7.77 -10.61
N LYS A 320 -14.97 -8.03 -9.59
CA LYS A 320 -16.35 -7.49 -9.52
C LYS A 320 -16.39 -5.97 -9.56
N GLU A 321 -15.36 -5.33 -9.01
CA GLU A 321 -15.22 -3.88 -8.98
C GLU A 321 -15.21 -3.28 -10.40
N LEU A 322 -14.78 -4.05 -11.40
CA LEU A 322 -14.75 -3.62 -12.81
C LEU A 322 -16.11 -3.72 -13.49
N GLU A 323 -17.06 -4.47 -12.94
CA GLU A 323 -18.44 -4.56 -13.45
C GLU A 323 -19.24 -3.28 -13.20
N TYR A 324 -18.87 -2.52 -12.15
CA TYR A 324 -19.56 -1.30 -11.71
C TYR A 324 -18.93 -0.01 -12.25
N GLU A 325 -17.88 -0.10 -13.06
CA GLU A 325 -17.24 1.09 -13.63
C GLU A 325 -18.12 1.79 -14.66
N ASN A 326 -19.00 2.65 -14.18
CA ASN A 326 -19.67 3.68 -15.00
C ASN A 326 -18.70 4.83 -15.33
N ILE A 327 -17.58 4.52 -15.97
CA ILE A 327 -16.68 5.54 -16.52
C ILE A 327 -17.26 5.93 -17.90
N ASN A 328 -18.35 6.68 -17.90
CA ASN A 328 -19.14 6.98 -19.10
C ASN A 328 -18.37 7.73 -20.20
N GLU A 329 -17.17 8.25 -19.97
CA GLU A 329 -16.42 9.03 -20.96
C GLU A 329 -14.88 8.75 -20.95
N SER A 330 -14.41 7.84 -20.12
CA SER A 330 -12.99 7.46 -20.06
C SER A 330 -12.62 6.52 -21.22
N PRO A 331 -11.41 6.59 -21.78
CA PRO A 331 -10.90 5.56 -22.70
C PRO A 331 -10.93 4.15 -22.10
N LEU A 332 -11.03 4.03 -20.78
CA LEU A 332 -11.11 2.76 -20.04
C LEU A 332 -12.51 2.12 -20.14
N SER A 333 -13.57 2.88 -20.37
CA SER A 333 -14.95 2.36 -20.48
C SER A 333 -15.16 1.35 -21.62
N LYS A 334 -14.24 1.34 -22.60
CA LYS A 334 -14.26 0.43 -23.75
C LYS A 334 -13.43 -0.83 -23.54
N ILE A 335 -12.83 -1.00 -22.36
CA ILE A 335 -11.98 -2.16 -22.07
C ILE A 335 -12.87 -3.34 -21.69
N ARG A 336 -12.73 -4.45 -22.40
CA ARG A 336 -13.27 -5.74 -22.01
C ARG A 336 -12.26 -6.43 -21.12
N TRP A 337 -12.41 -6.28 -19.80
CA TRP A 337 -11.41 -6.65 -18.81
C TRP A 337 -11.05 -8.14 -18.81
N GLY A 338 -11.98 -9.01 -19.19
CA GLY A 338 -11.70 -10.45 -19.33
C GLY A 338 -10.85 -10.80 -20.55
N GLU A 339 -10.81 -9.94 -21.58
CA GLU A 339 -10.08 -10.17 -22.82
C GLU A 339 -8.67 -9.56 -22.84
N VAL A 340 -8.29 -8.77 -21.83
CA VAL A 340 -6.95 -8.18 -21.72
C VAL A 340 -6.08 -8.98 -20.75
N PRO A 341 -4.75 -9.06 -21.00
CA PRO A 341 -3.86 -9.78 -20.09
C PRO A 341 -3.69 -9.01 -18.79
N LEU A 342 -4.12 -9.60 -17.67
CA LEU A 342 -3.90 -9.10 -16.33
C LEU A 342 -2.91 -9.99 -15.60
N TYR A 343 -1.94 -9.39 -14.92
CA TYR A 343 -1.16 -10.15 -13.94
C TYR A 343 -2.13 -10.65 -12.87
N THR A 344 -2.12 -11.93 -12.62
CA THR A 344 -3.06 -12.59 -11.71
C THR A 344 -2.27 -13.51 -10.80
N ASP A 345 -2.51 -13.40 -9.49
CA ASP A 345 -2.02 -14.34 -8.50
C ASP A 345 -2.96 -15.55 -8.46
N PHE A 346 -2.43 -16.72 -8.76
CA PHE A 346 -3.23 -17.94 -8.91
C PHE A 346 -3.61 -18.57 -7.57
N PHE A 347 -2.80 -18.37 -6.51
CA PHE A 347 -3.10 -18.90 -5.17
C PHE A 347 -4.20 -18.11 -4.47
N PHE A 348 -4.22 -16.81 -4.65
CA PHE A 348 -5.28 -15.94 -4.12
C PHE A 348 -6.49 -15.85 -5.07
N GLY A 349 -6.33 -16.24 -6.34
CA GLY A 349 -7.37 -16.12 -7.37
C GLY A 349 -7.74 -14.67 -7.66
N VAL A 350 -6.77 -13.77 -7.67
CA VAL A 350 -7.00 -12.34 -7.77
C VAL A 350 -6.09 -11.66 -8.79
N ALA A 351 -6.64 -10.74 -9.57
CA ALA A 351 -5.86 -9.74 -10.30
C ALA A 351 -5.67 -8.53 -9.37
N PRO A 352 -4.45 -8.27 -8.86
CA PRO A 352 -4.18 -7.13 -7.97
C PRO A 352 -4.29 -5.80 -8.71
N VAL A 353 -4.42 -4.69 -7.96
CA VAL A 353 -4.47 -3.33 -8.55
C VAL A 353 -3.16 -2.97 -9.25
N GLY A 354 -2.05 -3.43 -8.71
CA GLY A 354 -0.73 -3.23 -9.29
C GLY A 354 0.23 -4.33 -8.90
N ILE A 355 1.43 -4.25 -9.43
CA ILE A 355 2.50 -5.22 -9.24
C ILE A 355 3.70 -4.49 -8.63
N HIS A 356 4.20 -4.98 -7.51
CA HIS A 356 5.47 -4.53 -6.94
C HIS A 356 6.58 -5.49 -7.37
N HIS A 357 7.42 -5.07 -8.32
CA HIS A 357 8.47 -5.87 -8.96
C HIS A 357 9.71 -6.06 -8.08
N ASN A 358 9.54 -6.39 -6.82
CA ASN A 358 10.64 -6.85 -5.99
C ASN A 358 10.82 -8.38 -6.14
N ALA A 359 12.01 -8.90 -5.86
CA ALA A 359 12.30 -10.32 -5.94
C ALA A 359 13.56 -10.67 -5.14
N TYR A 360 13.56 -11.88 -4.55
CA TYR A 360 14.76 -12.45 -3.92
C TYR A 360 15.64 -13.23 -4.89
N ILE A 361 15.11 -13.58 -6.06
CA ILE A 361 15.90 -14.22 -7.11
C ILE A 361 16.79 -13.17 -7.77
N ASN A 362 18.11 -13.41 -7.73
CA ASN A 362 19.07 -12.46 -8.28
C ASN A 362 18.80 -12.18 -9.75
N GLY A 363 18.76 -10.89 -10.12
CA GLY A 363 18.52 -10.42 -11.47
C GLY A 363 17.05 -10.47 -11.94
N LEU A 364 16.15 -11.15 -11.22
CA LEU A 364 14.76 -11.31 -11.65
C LEU A 364 14.00 -9.96 -11.65
N LYS A 365 14.21 -9.10 -10.67
CA LYS A 365 13.62 -7.76 -10.65
C LYS A 365 13.97 -6.99 -11.92
N SER A 366 15.26 -6.90 -12.26
CA SER A 366 15.72 -6.18 -13.45
C SER A 366 15.21 -6.83 -14.73
N TRP A 367 15.17 -8.18 -14.78
CA TRP A 367 14.63 -8.90 -15.92
C TRP A 367 13.13 -8.59 -16.11
N ARG A 368 12.31 -8.60 -15.06
CA ARG A 368 10.88 -8.27 -15.11
C ARG A 368 10.65 -6.84 -15.57
N LEU A 369 11.37 -5.87 -15.01
CA LEU A 369 11.25 -4.46 -15.40
C LEU A 369 11.58 -4.24 -16.87
N ASN A 370 12.50 -5.02 -17.46
CA ASN A 370 12.85 -4.92 -18.87
C ASN A 370 11.90 -5.68 -19.80
N ASN A 371 11.27 -6.76 -19.34
CA ASN A 371 10.53 -7.67 -20.22
C ASN A 371 9.01 -7.64 -20.01
N TRP A 372 8.53 -7.29 -18.82
CA TRP A 372 7.10 -7.33 -18.51
C TRP A 372 6.34 -6.05 -18.84
N TRP A 373 7.04 -4.93 -19.07
CA TRP A 373 6.37 -3.68 -19.42
C TRP A 373 5.52 -3.80 -20.68
N SER A 374 6.06 -4.45 -21.72
CA SER A 374 5.33 -4.71 -22.96
C SER A 374 4.20 -5.72 -22.84
N MET A 375 4.14 -6.48 -21.74
CA MET A 375 3.07 -7.43 -21.45
C MET A 375 1.87 -6.76 -20.76
N MET A 376 2.04 -5.55 -20.22
CA MET A 376 0.95 -4.80 -19.59
C MET A 376 -0.14 -4.52 -20.63
N TRP A 377 -1.38 -4.83 -20.30
CA TRP A 377 -2.53 -4.73 -21.21
C TRP A 377 -2.66 -3.36 -21.88
N PHE A 378 -2.28 -2.29 -21.18
CA PHE A 378 -2.37 -0.92 -21.70
C PHE A 378 -1.21 -0.56 -22.63
N TYR A 379 -0.14 -1.34 -22.69
CA TYR A 379 1.07 -0.98 -23.44
C TYR A 379 0.80 -0.64 -24.91
N PRO A 380 0.01 -1.41 -25.67
CA PRO A 380 -0.29 -1.06 -27.07
C PRO A 380 -1.02 0.27 -27.25
N ARG A 381 -1.67 0.75 -26.20
CA ARG A 381 -2.46 1.99 -26.19
C ARG A 381 -1.92 3.03 -25.23
N LEU A 382 -0.75 2.81 -24.65
CA LEU A 382 -0.19 3.65 -23.58
C LEU A 382 -0.17 5.13 -23.95
N ARG A 383 0.35 5.46 -25.13
CA ARG A 383 0.37 6.85 -25.61
C ARG A 383 -1.02 7.47 -25.72
N GLU A 384 -1.98 6.74 -26.23
CA GLU A 384 -3.38 7.18 -26.34
C GLU A 384 -3.97 7.49 -24.94
N LEU A 385 -3.79 6.54 -24.01
CA LEU A 385 -4.31 6.66 -22.66
C LEU A 385 -3.67 7.84 -21.91
N VAL A 386 -2.34 7.95 -21.93
CA VAL A 386 -1.63 9.06 -21.29
C VAL A 386 -2.02 10.40 -21.94
N SER A 387 -2.08 10.48 -23.28
CA SER A 387 -2.48 11.70 -23.97
C SER A 387 -3.91 12.12 -23.63
N ALA A 388 -4.80 11.17 -23.43
CA ALA A 388 -6.19 11.45 -23.01
C ALA A 388 -6.23 12.09 -21.62
N GLN A 389 -5.40 11.61 -20.69
CA GLN A 389 -5.27 12.20 -19.34
C GLN A 389 -4.67 13.59 -19.34
N LEU A 390 -3.75 13.85 -20.25
CA LEU A 390 -3.09 15.15 -20.39
C LEU A 390 -3.96 16.23 -21.06
N ARG A 391 -5.04 15.85 -21.73
CA ARG A 391 -5.91 16.84 -22.38
C ARG A 391 -6.50 17.80 -21.35
N PRO A 392 -6.48 19.11 -21.63
CA PRO A 392 -7.20 20.07 -20.81
C PRO A 392 -8.70 19.78 -20.87
N PRO A 393 -9.44 20.05 -19.79
CA PRO A 393 -10.91 19.94 -19.83
C PRO A 393 -11.47 20.80 -20.96
N GLN A 394 -12.35 20.25 -21.78
CA GLN A 394 -13.02 21.03 -22.82
C GLN A 394 -14.21 21.80 -22.20
N ASN A 395 -14.37 23.07 -22.57
CA ASN A 395 -15.58 23.88 -22.30
C ASN A 395 -16.11 23.87 -20.84
N ASN A 396 -15.25 24.15 -19.84
CA ASN A 396 -15.66 24.16 -18.42
C ASN A 396 -16.16 22.81 -17.86
N GLU A 397 -15.85 21.69 -18.50
CA GLU A 397 -16.12 20.38 -17.94
C GLU A 397 -15.39 20.21 -16.62
N LYS A 398 -16.15 19.93 -15.55
CA LYS A 398 -15.56 19.53 -14.28
C LYS A 398 -14.98 18.13 -14.42
N PRO A 399 -13.81 17.83 -13.86
CA PRO A 399 -13.30 16.46 -13.85
C PRO A 399 -14.34 15.54 -13.19
N GLY A 400 -14.53 14.35 -13.78
CA GLY A 400 -15.39 13.34 -13.20
C GLY A 400 -14.82 12.79 -11.88
N PRO A 401 -15.65 12.14 -11.05
CA PRO A 401 -15.19 11.47 -9.85
C PRO A 401 -14.29 10.27 -10.20
N LEU A 402 -13.34 9.95 -9.33
CA LEU A 402 -12.53 8.74 -9.41
C LEU A 402 -13.35 7.49 -9.08
N LEU A 403 -14.32 7.65 -8.21
CA LEU A 403 -15.26 6.61 -7.83
C LEU A 403 -16.61 7.25 -7.50
N ASN A 404 -17.68 6.66 -8.02
CA ASN A 404 -19.04 7.03 -7.69
C ASN A 404 -19.88 5.76 -7.58
N ILE A 405 -20.03 5.25 -6.38
CA ILE A 405 -20.91 4.13 -6.08
C ILE A 405 -22.02 4.65 -5.18
N SER A 406 -23.24 4.64 -5.72
CA SER A 406 -24.45 4.89 -4.94
C SER A 406 -24.95 3.56 -4.40
N SER A 407 -24.99 3.43 -3.08
CA SER A 407 -25.58 2.23 -2.48
C SER A 407 -27.07 2.16 -2.82
N GLN A 408 -27.50 0.97 -3.27
CA GLN A 408 -28.92 0.67 -3.46
C GLN A 408 -29.56 0.10 -2.19
N GLN A 409 -28.78 -0.11 -1.12
CA GLN A 409 -29.25 -0.65 0.15
C GLN A 409 -29.33 0.47 1.19
N ASP A 410 -30.45 0.51 1.90
CA ASP A 410 -30.64 1.46 3.01
C ASP A 410 -29.58 1.25 4.11
N GLY A 411 -28.78 2.29 4.34
CA GLY A 411 -27.76 2.31 5.40
C GLY A 411 -26.32 2.11 4.93
N GLU A 412 -26.06 1.76 3.69
CA GLU A 412 -24.69 1.78 3.15
C GLU A 412 -24.29 3.19 2.68
N PRO A 413 -23.06 3.65 2.97
CA PRO A 413 -22.61 4.96 2.54
C PRO A 413 -22.41 5.03 1.03
N ASN A 414 -22.80 6.11 0.40
CA ASN A 414 -22.38 6.43 -0.95
C ASN A 414 -20.88 6.70 -0.97
N LEU A 415 -20.15 6.01 -1.83
CA LEU A 415 -18.72 6.21 -2.02
C LEU A 415 -18.49 7.15 -3.20
N LEU A 416 -18.06 8.37 -2.91
CA LEU A 416 -17.80 9.41 -3.91
C LEU A 416 -16.42 10.02 -3.68
N TYR A 417 -15.50 9.79 -4.60
CA TYR A 417 -14.15 10.31 -4.54
C TYR A 417 -13.81 11.16 -5.75
N TRP A 418 -13.11 12.24 -5.53
CA TRP A 418 -12.71 13.19 -6.55
C TRP A 418 -11.20 13.28 -6.69
N PRO A 419 -10.66 13.62 -7.87
CA PRO A 419 -9.26 13.99 -7.99
C PRO A 419 -8.92 15.17 -7.07
N PRO A 420 -7.68 15.27 -6.58
CA PRO A 420 -7.22 16.40 -5.77
C PRO A 420 -7.52 17.74 -6.43
N ARG A 421 -7.92 18.74 -5.64
CA ARG A 421 -8.32 20.07 -6.18
C ARG A 421 -7.22 20.71 -7.01
N ILE A 422 -5.98 20.62 -6.57
CA ILE A 422 -4.81 21.15 -7.28
C ILE A 422 -4.68 20.58 -8.70
N GLN A 423 -5.05 19.34 -8.91
CA GLN A 423 -4.94 18.65 -10.20
C GLN A 423 -6.13 18.90 -11.13
N ARG A 424 -7.21 19.48 -10.62
CA ARG A 424 -8.35 19.87 -11.48
C ARG A 424 -7.98 20.98 -12.47
N GLN A 425 -7.01 21.83 -12.10
CA GLN A 425 -6.54 22.94 -12.91
C GLN A 425 -5.22 22.62 -13.63
N ASN A 426 -4.36 21.82 -13.02
CA ASN A 426 -3.03 21.52 -13.52
C ASN A 426 -2.72 20.02 -13.49
N LYS A 427 -2.85 19.36 -14.65
CA LYS A 427 -2.59 17.94 -14.83
C LYS A 427 -1.10 17.69 -15.12
N GLN A 428 -0.27 17.78 -14.11
CA GLN A 428 1.19 17.60 -14.22
C GLN A 428 1.72 16.77 -13.07
N VAL A 429 2.82 16.06 -13.32
CA VAL A 429 3.64 15.49 -12.24
C VAL A 429 4.29 16.63 -11.49
N THR A 430 4.31 16.53 -10.17
CA THR A 430 4.94 17.54 -9.32
C THR A 430 6.02 16.92 -8.45
N VAL A 431 6.97 17.75 -8.04
CA VAL A 431 7.96 17.46 -7.00
C VAL A 431 7.57 18.25 -5.76
N PHE A 432 7.64 17.64 -4.61
CA PHE A 432 7.51 18.35 -3.34
C PHE A 432 8.86 18.89 -2.93
N GLU A 433 8.95 20.22 -2.79
CA GLU A 433 10.10 20.94 -2.25
C GLU A 433 9.78 21.46 -0.84
N LEU A 434 10.70 21.25 0.10
CA LEU A 434 10.61 21.82 1.44
C LEU A 434 10.70 23.36 1.43
N ALA A 435 10.19 23.97 2.49
CA ALA A 435 10.43 25.38 2.75
C ALA A 435 11.93 25.67 2.88
N LYS A 436 12.40 26.70 2.18
CA LYS A 436 13.77 27.25 2.22
C LYS A 436 13.69 28.74 2.57
N GLU A 437 14.84 29.38 2.81
CA GLU A 437 14.86 30.82 3.10
C GLU A 437 14.22 31.66 1.97
N GLU A 438 14.32 31.20 0.72
CA GLU A 438 13.84 31.91 -0.45
C GLU A 438 12.37 31.61 -0.81
N HIS A 439 11.78 30.54 -0.29
CA HIS A 439 10.41 30.17 -0.62
C HIS A 439 9.80 29.21 0.42
N PRO A 440 8.47 29.26 0.63
CA PRO A 440 7.75 28.26 1.43
C PRO A 440 7.78 26.87 0.76
N ALA A 441 7.28 25.86 1.47
CA ALA A 441 7.08 24.54 0.88
C ALA A 441 6.09 24.61 -0.28
N ARG A 442 6.39 23.90 -1.37
CA ARG A 442 5.60 23.99 -2.61
C ARG A 442 5.62 22.71 -3.44
N LEU A 443 4.65 22.59 -4.35
CA LEU A 443 4.61 21.58 -5.39
C LEU A 443 5.09 22.19 -6.71
N VAL A 444 6.22 21.73 -7.22
CA VAL A 444 6.84 22.24 -8.44
C VAL A 444 6.55 21.29 -9.59
N PRO A 445 5.93 21.76 -10.69
CA PRO A 445 5.74 20.93 -11.87
C PRO A 445 7.06 20.46 -12.47
N ILE A 446 7.12 19.20 -12.88
CA ILE A 446 8.25 18.61 -13.58
C ILE A 446 7.78 17.95 -14.87
N ASP A 447 8.57 18.09 -15.94
CA ASP A 447 8.25 17.47 -17.20
C ASP A 447 8.64 15.97 -17.26
N TRP A 448 8.18 15.29 -18.31
CA TRP A 448 8.43 13.88 -18.50
C TRP A 448 9.90 13.56 -18.78
N ASP A 449 10.62 14.49 -19.41
CA ASP A 449 12.04 14.31 -19.67
C ASP A 449 12.83 14.28 -18.35
N GLY A 450 12.45 15.14 -17.39
CA GLY A 450 13.04 15.12 -16.05
C GLY A 450 12.74 13.83 -15.29
N VAL A 451 11.46 13.37 -15.31
CA VAL A 451 11.03 12.22 -14.51
C VAL A 451 11.47 10.87 -15.08
N CYS A 452 11.39 10.71 -16.40
CA CYS A 452 11.47 9.40 -17.04
C CYS A 452 12.82 9.07 -17.64
N GLN A 453 13.72 10.06 -17.81
CA GLN A 453 15.01 9.83 -18.44
C GLN A 453 15.92 8.97 -17.55
N LYS A 454 16.16 7.75 -18.00
CA LYS A 454 17.14 6.82 -17.40
C LYS A 454 18.09 6.30 -18.45
N GLY A 455 19.38 6.54 -18.24
CA GLY A 455 20.42 6.07 -19.16
C GLY A 455 20.51 6.86 -20.46
N SER A 456 21.12 6.26 -21.49
CA SER A 456 21.46 6.92 -22.76
C SER A 456 20.34 6.91 -23.80
N LYS A 457 19.33 6.05 -23.65
CA LYS A 457 18.21 5.96 -24.61
C LYS A 457 17.11 6.95 -24.21
N PRO A 458 16.46 7.60 -25.17
CA PRO A 458 15.30 8.42 -24.89
C PRO A 458 14.21 7.61 -24.18
N TRP A 459 13.68 8.13 -23.09
CA TRP A 459 12.68 7.43 -22.25
C TRP A 459 11.44 6.97 -23.04
N HIS A 460 11.00 7.78 -24.01
CA HIS A 460 9.81 7.49 -24.81
C HIS A 460 9.97 6.24 -25.71
N GLU A 461 11.18 5.93 -26.16
CA GLU A 461 11.44 4.71 -26.90
C GLU A 461 11.25 3.47 -26.01
N THR A 462 11.67 3.56 -24.75
CA THR A 462 11.53 2.48 -23.78
C THR A 462 10.07 2.31 -23.31
N LEU A 463 9.39 3.43 -23.05
CA LEU A 463 8.05 3.37 -22.48
C LEU A 463 6.95 3.11 -23.51
N PHE A 464 6.99 3.77 -24.67
CA PHE A 464 5.94 3.62 -25.68
C PHE A 464 6.27 2.56 -26.74
N GLY A 465 7.52 2.43 -27.15
CA GLY A 465 7.95 1.46 -28.19
C GLY A 465 7.30 1.66 -29.56
N ASP A 466 6.68 2.83 -29.82
CA ASP A 466 5.87 3.10 -31.02
C ASP A 466 6.60 3.96 -32.07
N GLY A 467 7.85 4.36 -31.81
CA GLY A 467 8.67 5.16 -32.73
C GLY A 467 8.22 6.61 -32.96
N LYS A 468 7.22 7.11 -32.21
CA LYS A 468 6.64 8.45 -32.43
C LYS A 468 7.28 9.57 -31.63
N GLY A 469 8.40 9.29 -30.95
CA GLY A 469 9.11 10.29 -30.15
C GLY A 469 8.48 10.59 -28.80
N ALA A 470 8.87 11.69 -28.18
CA ALA A 470 8.31 12.16 -26.91
C ALA A 470 6.83 12.54 -27.03
N LEU A 471 6.16 12.73 -25.89
CA LEU A 471 4.84 13.38 -25.89
C LEU A 471 5.03 14.83 -26.33
N GLU A 472 4.15 15.32 -27.19
CA GLU A 472 4.23 16.72 -27.63
C GLU A 472 4.16 17.63 -26.39
N PRO A 473 5.10 18.61 -26.29
CA PRO A 473 5.03 19.59 -25.23
C PRO A 473 3.71 20.36 -25.32
N ARG A 474 3.11 20.67 -24.18
CA ARG A 474 1.94 21.54 -24.13
C ARG A 474 2.30 22.87 -24.79
N ARG A 475 1.66 23.23 -25.86
CA ARG A 475 1.67 24.65 -26.30
C ARG A 475 0.86 25.42 -25.26
N PRO A 476 1.41 26.53 -24.76
CA PRO A 476 0.79 27.36 -23.75
C PRO A 476 -0.58 27.89 -24.19
#